data_739f572a842d7639f9514864b62d2575
#
_entry.id   739f572a842d7639f9514864b62d2575
#
_cell.length_a   1.000
_cell.length_b   1.000
_cell.length_c   1.000
_cell.angle_alpha   90.00
_cell.angle_beta   90.00
_cell.angle_gamma   90.00
#
_symmetry.space_group_name_H-M   'P 1'
#
loop_
_entity.id
_entity.type
_entity.pdbx_description
1 polymer ?
#
loop_
_entity_poly.entity_id
_entity_poly.type
_entity_poly.pdbx_seq_one_letter_code
_entity_poly.pdbx_strand_id
1 'polypeptide(L)'
;MSRMWSGALLVCALVSVSAMSTQGPGLNRVMHKKLVITQKILEAVVTSRWITLEAQSKELEALTNDPGWMVLKAPEYAQQSATFRQAVRALREAAVQRDLEATPQAYIAVTLSCVQCHRHLARNRLARE
;
A
#
# COMPACT_ATOMS: atom_id res chain seq x y z
N MET A 1 -66.56 18.20 26.24
CA MET A 1 -66.22 17.27 25.15
C MET A 1 -64.81 17.64 24.67
N SER A 2 -63.83 17.03 25.26
CA SER A 2 -62.38 17.29 25.01
C SER A 2 -61.79 16.11 24.22
N ARG A 3 -61.48 16.37 22.95
CA ARG A 3 -60.80 15.38 22.09
C ARG A 3 -59.30 15.53 22.25
N MET A 4 -58.69 14.59 22.98
CA MET A 4 -57.26 14.42 23.10
C MET A 4 -56.68 13.87 21.80
N TRP A 5 -55.83 14.63 21.14
CA TRP A 5 -55.02 14.17 20.00
C TRP A 5 -53.70 13.64 20.54
N SER A 6 -53.55 12.32 20.50
CA SER A 6 -52.30 11.64 20.73
C SER A 6 -51.41 11.74 19.49
N GLY A 7 -50.43 12.67 19.52
CA GLY A 7 -49.38 12.73 18.50
C GLY A 7 -48.37 11.64 18.70
N ALA A 8 -48.36 10.63 17.85
CA ALA A 8 -47.31 9.64 17.79
C ALA A 8 -46.08 10.25 17.12
N LEU A 9 -45.02 10.58 17.91
CA LEU A 9 -43.70 10.95 17.41
C LEU A 9 -42.99 9.73 16.88
N LEU A 10 -42.89 9.63 15.58
CA LEU A 10 -42.13 8.61 14.87
C LEU A 10 -40.65 9.02 14.87
N VAL A 11 -39.89 8.49 15.81
CA VAL A 11 -38.43 8.70 15.87
C VAL A 11 -37.79 7.80 14.80
N CYS A 12 -37.47 8.36 13.64
CA CYS A 12 -36.59 7.73 12.66
C CYS A 12 -35.18 7.69 13.19
N ALA A 13 -34.76 6.57 13.77
CA ALA A 13 -33.40 6.28 14.10
C ALA A 13 -32.58 6.10 12.80
N LEU A 14 -31.85 7.13 12.38
CA LEU A 14 -30.87 7.04 11.31
C LEU A 14 -29.70 6.17 11.81
N VAL A 15 -29.72 4.90 11.48
CA VAL A 15 -28.56 4.01 11.67
C VAL A 15 -27.53 4.39 10.61
N SER A 16 -26.57 5.22 11.02
CA SER A 16 -25.39 5.51 10.21
C SER A 16 -24.53 4.24 10.16
N VAL A 17 -24.66 3.48 9.08
CA VAL A 17 -23.73 2.38 8.77
C VAL A 17 -22.41 3.01 8.35
N SER A 18 -21.52 3.21 9.31
CA SER A 18 -20.14 3.55 9.03
C SER A 18 -19.52 2.36 8.33
N ALA A 19 -19.29 2.47 7.02
CA ALA A 19 -18.50 1.50 6.26
C ALA A 19 -17.08 1.49 6.86
N MET A 20 -16.81 0.55 7.74
CA MET A 20 -15.47 0.29 8.28
C MET A 20 -14.59 -0.13 7.12
N SER A 21 -13.69 0.76 6.68
CA SER A 21 -12.62 0.37 5.79
C SER A 21 -11.84 -0.77 6.46
N THR A 22 -11.84 -1.93 5.85
CA THR A 22 -11.24 -3.18 6.32
C THR A 22 -9.70 -3.16 6.34
N GLN A 23 -9.09 -2.02 6.03
CA GLN A 23 -7.64 -1.80 6.15
C GLN A 23 -7.36 -1.16 7.50
N GLY A 24 -6.76 -1.94 8.41
CA GLY A 24 -6.34 -1.42 9.71
C GLY A 24 -5.39 -0.22 9.58
N PRO A 25 -5.39 0.70 10.57
CA PRO A 25 -4.56 1.91 10.54
C PRO A 25 -3.06 1.63 10.32
N GLY A 26 -2.59 0.45 10.69
CA GLY A 26 -1.22 0.02 10.47
C GLY A 26 -0.86 -0.14 8.99
N LEU A 27 -1.75 -0.76 8.19
CA LEU A 27 -1.50 -0.97 6.75
C LEU A 27 -1.49 0.37 5.98
N ASN A 28 -2.42 1.27 6.28
CA ASN A 28 -2.44 2.59 5.65
C ASN A 28 -1.17 3.39 5.93
N ARG A 29 -0.67 3.37 7.16
CA ARG A 29 0.59 4.00 7.54
C ARG A 29 1.77 3.42 6.76
N VAL A 30 1.84 2.10 6.64
CA VAL A 30 2.89 1.40 5.90
C VAL A 30 2.84 1.74 4.42
N MET A 31 1.64 1.76 3.79
CA MET A 31 1.49 2.11 2.39
C MET A 31 1.85 3.57 2.10
N HIS A 32 1.52 4.49 3.00
CA HIS A 32 1.96 5.89 2.88
C HIS A 32 3.49 6.01 2.97
N LYS A 33 4.11 5.36 3.95
CA LYS A 33 5.57 5.34 4.09
C LYS A 33 6.24 4.73 2.85
N LYS A 34 5.70 3.63 2.31
CA LYS A 34 6.13 3.01 1.07
C LYS A 34 6.14 4.01 -0.10
N LEU A 35 5.05 4.77 -0.27
CA LEU A 35 4.94 5.78 -1.32
C LEU A 35 6.02 6.87 -1.18
N VAL A 36 6.20 7.41 0.03
CA VAL A 36 7.22 8.46 0.30
C VAL A 36 8.63 7.97 -0.02
N ILE A 37 8.97 6.74 0.39
CA ILE A 37 10.29 6.15 0.08
C ILE A 37 10.45 5.96 -1.43
N THR A 38 9.42 5.46 -2.12
CA THR A 38 9.47 5.22 -3.57
C THR A 38 9.63 6.52 -4.37
N GLN A 39 9.06 7.64 -3.91
CA GLN A 39 9.27 8.96 -4.50
C GLN A 39 10.73 9.43 -4.37
N LYS A 40 11.35 9.23 -3.19
CA LYS A 40 12.77 9.53 -2.98
C LYS A 40 13.67 8.65 -3.85
N ILE A 41 13.29 7.40 -4.04
CA ILE A 41 13.99 6.47 -4.95
C ILE A 41 13.92 7.00 -6.38
N LEU A 42 12.74 7.44 -6.86
CA LEU A 42 12.61 8.01 -8.20
C LEU A 42 13.54 9.21 -8.39
N GLU A 43 13.56 10.13 -7.44
CA GLU A 43 14.48 11.28 -7.48
C GLU A 43 15.94 10.81 -7.56
N ALA A 44 16.32 9.82 -6.74
CA ALA A 44 17.68 9.30 -6.70
C ALA A 44 18.08 8.57 -8.00
N VAL A 45 17.15 7.85 -8.63
CA VAL A 45 17.36 7.21 -9.94
C VAL A 45 17.61 8.26 -11.02
N VAL A 46 16.74 9.26 -11.12
CA VAL A 46 16.81 10.30 -12.16
C VAL A 46 18.08 11.16 -12.01
N THR A 47 18.54 11.38 -10.78
CA THR A 47 19.70 12.21 -10.48
C THR A 47 20.99 11.41 -10.22
N SER A 48 20.94 10.08 -10.41
CA SER A 48 22.09 9.16 -10.18
C SER A 48 22.72 9.29 -8.79
N ARG A 49 21.89 9.54 -7.77
CA ARG A 49 22.35 9.65 -6.37
C ARG A 49 22.45 8.27 -5.71
N TRP A 50 23.49 7.54 -6.03
CA TRP A 50 23.68 6.12 -5.68
C TRP A 50 23.59 5.81 -4.19
N ILE A 51 24.23 6.61 -3.34
CA ILE A 51 24.18 6.43 -1.89
C ILE A 51 22.76 6.57 -1.34
N THR A 52 22.04 7.59 -1.82
CA THR A 52 20.63 7.80 -1.44
C THR A 52 19.77 6.66 -1.97
N LEU A 53 19.98 6.23 -3.21
CA LEU A 53 19.24 5.15 -3.85
C LEU A 53 19.40 3.83 -3.08
N GLU A 54 20.63 3.46 -2.72
CA GLU A 54 20.91 2.27 -1.92
C GLU A 54 20.24 2.34 -0.54
N ALA A 55 20.38 3.47 0.17
CA ALA A 55 19.80 3.66 1.49
C ALA A 55 18.25 3.58 1.46
N GLN A 56 17.62 4.23 0.49
CA GLN A 56 16.16 4.22 0.35
C GLN A 56 15.63 2.84 -0.10
N SER A 57 16.35 2.14 -0.96
CA SER A 57 16.00 0.77 -1.35
C SER A 57 16.07 -0.20 -0.16
N LYS A 58 17.09 -0.07 0.68
CA LYS A 58 17.22 -0.84 1.93
C LYS A 58 16.09 -0.53 2.91
N GLU A 59 15.70 0.74 3.05
CA GLU A 59 14.57 1.13 3.89
C GLU A 59 13.25 0.57 3.34
N LEU A 60 13.07 0.60 2.03
CA LEU A 60 11.89 0.04 1.36
C LEU A 60 11.78 -1.47 1.56
N GLU A 61 12.89 -2.20 1.50
CA GLU A 61 12.93 -3.63 1.80
C GLU A 61 12.57 -3.91 3.27
N ALA A 62 13.17 -3.17 4.21
CA ALA A 62 12.92 -3.33 5.64
C ALA A 62 11.46 -3.08 6.02
N LEU A 63 10.76 -2.19 5.29
CA LEU A 63 9.35 -1.90 5.51
C LEU A 63 8.45 -3.13 5.34
N THR A 64 8.84 -4.12 4.56
CA THR A 64 8.09 -5.38 4.40
C THR A 64 8.06 -6.25 5.66
N ASN A 65 8.89 -5.93 6.65
CA ASN A 65 8.91 -6.59 7.96
C ASN A 65 8.08 -5.84 9.02
N ASP A 66 7.51 -4.68 8.67
CA ASP A 66 6.63 -3.93 9.58
C ASP A 66 5.37 -4.77 9.89
N PRO A 67 4.94 -4.89 11.16
CA PRO A 67 3.71 -5.60 11.51
C PRO A 67 2.48 -5.12 10.72
N GLY A 68 2.41 -3.82 10.38
CA GLY A 68 1.34 -3.27 9.55
C GLY A 68 1.35 -3.79 8.09
N TRP A 69 2.49 -4.28 7.60
CA TRP A 69 2.57 -4.97 6.30
C TRP A 69 1.98 -6.38 6.37
N MET A 70 2.19 -7.09 7.48
CA MET A 70 1.85 -8.51 7.65
C MET A 70 0.41 -8.76 8.12
N VAL A 71 -0.45 -7.74 8.10
CA VAL A 71 -1.84 -7.85 8.61
C VAL A 71 -2.74 -8.73 7.76
N LEU A 72 -2.48 -8.84 6.45
CA LEU A 72 -3.26 -9.67 5.54
C LEU A 72 -2.67 -11.08 5.47
N LYS A 73 -3.52 -12.09 5.72
CA LYS A 73 -3.12 -13.51 5.78
C LYS A 73 -3.37 -14.28 4.48
N ALA A 74 -3.96 -13.64 3.46
CA ALA A 74 -4.26 -14.30 2.20
C ALA A 74 -2.97 -14.76 1.48
N PRO A 75 -2.94 -16.01 0.93
CA PRO A 75 -1.77 -16.53 0.21
C PRO A 75 -1.33 -15.63 -0.94
N GLU A 76 -2.28 -15.04 -1.67
CA GLU A 76 -2.02 -14.13 -2.79
C GLU A 76 -1.32 -12.86 -2.32
N TYR A 77 -1.66 -12.36 -1.12
CA TYR A 77 -0.96 -11.22 -0.53
C TYR A 77 0.49 -11.56 -0.21
N ALA A 78 0.74 -12.75 0.33
CA ALA A 78 2.10 -13.24 0.61
C ALA A 78 2.93 -13.34 -0.67
N GLN A 79 2.33 -13.85 -1.77
CA GLN A 79 2.97 -13.95 -3.08
C GLN A 79 3.29 -12.57 -3.65
N GLN A 80 2.35 -11.62 -3.63
CA GLN A 80 2.57 -10.24 -4.08
C GLN A 80 3.66 -9.55 -3.26
N SER A 81 3.69 -9.79 -1.94
CA SER A 81 4.74 -9.28 -1.06
C SER A 81 6.12 -9.85 -1.39
N ALA A 82 6.21 -11.13 -1.75
CA ALA A 82 7.45 -11.77 -2.19
C ALA A 82 7.96 -11.17 -3.51
N THR A 83 7.08 -10.99 -4.49
CA THR A 83 7.40 -10.36 -5.79
C THR A 83 7.92 -8.93 -5.58
N PHE A 84 7.26 -8.15 -4.72
CA PHE A 84 7.71 -6.81 -4.38
C PHE A 84 9.12 -6.81 -3.74
N ARG A 85 9.37 -7.69 -2.75
CA ARG A 85 10.70 -7.79 -2.13
C ARG A 85 11.79 -8.15 -3.14
N GLN A 86 11.50 -9.06 -4.06
CA GLN A 86 12.44 -9.43 -5.12
C GLN A 86 12.79 -8.23 -6.01
N ALA A 87 11.79 -7.44 -6.44
CA ALA A 87 12.01 -6.26 -7.24
C ALA A 87 12.84 -5.20 -6.50
N VAL A 88 12.59 -4.99 -5.20
CA VAL A 88 13.36 -4.03 -4.37
C VAL A 88 14.81 -4.49 -4.20
N ARG A 89 15.05 -5.79 -4.03
CA ARG A 89 16.42 -6.32 -3.94
C ARG A 89 17.19 -6.11 -5.24
N ALA A 90 16.57 -6.37 -6.39
CA ALA A 90 17.18 -6.12 -7.69
C ALA A 90 17.53 -4.64 -7.87
N LEU A 91 16.64 -3.74 -7.44
CA LEU A 91 16.91 -2.30 -7.46
C LEU A 91 18.09 -1.91 -6.57
N ARG A 92 18.16 -2.46 -5.35
CA ARG A 92 19.29 -2.21 -4.45
C ARG A 92 20.61 -2.73 -5.02
N GLU A 93 20.58 -3.90 -5.61
CA GLU A 93 21.77 -4.49 -6.24
C GLU A 93 22.29 -3.64 -7.41
N ALA A 94 21.39 -3.20 -8.29
CA ALA A 94 21.73 -2.28 -9.37
C ALA A 94 22.30 -0.95 -8.84
N ALA A 95 21.75 -0.44 -7.73
CA ALA A 95 22.25 0.78 -7.07
C ALA A 95 23.67 0.61 -6.53
N VAL A 96 23.96 -0.52 -5.87
CA VAL A 96 25.31 -0.85 -5.35
C VAL A 96 26.32 -0.94 -6.49
N GLN A 97 25.94 -1.52 -7.62
CA GLN A 97 26.77 -1.64 -8.82
C GLN A 97 26.86 -0.34 -9.61
N ARG A 98 26.04 0.67 -9.27
CA ARG A 98 25.92 1.95 -10.00
C ARG A 98 25.56 1.75 -11.47
N ASP A 99 24.73 0.75 -11.75
CA ASP A 99 24.33 0.38 -13.09
C ASP A 99 23.24 1.32 -13.60
N LEU A 100 23.61 2.18 -14.55
CA LEU A 100 22.72 3.18 -15.16
C LEU A 100 21.61 2.58 -16.02
N GLU A 101 21.76 1.37 -16.52
CA GLU A 101 20.77 0.72 -17.37
C GLU A 101 19.85 -0.18 -16.55
N ALA A 102 20.39 -0.98 -15.64
CA ALA A 102 19.60 -1.89 -14.80
C ALA A 102 18.76 -1.14 -13.76
N THR A 103 19.24 -0.01 -13.23
CA THR A 103 18.56 0.73 -12.18
C THR A 103 17.16 1.24 -12.57
N PRO A 104 16.94 1.94 -13.69
CA PRO A 104 15.60 2.37 -14.08
C PRO A 104 14.68 1.18 -14.40
N GLN A 105 15.20 0.11 -14.97
CA GLN A 105 14.41 -1.09 -15.24
C GLN A 105 13.95 -1.77 -13.93
N ALA A 106 14.83 -1.88 -12.93
CA ALA A 106 14.49 -2.39 -11.63
C ALA A 106 13.48 -1.50 -10.88
N TYR A 107 13.58 -0.17 -11.03
CA TYR A 107 12.58 0.75 -10.50
C TYR A 107 11.20 0.57 -11.14
N ILE A 108 11.14 0.34 -12.45
CA ILE A 108 9.90 0.00 -13.16
C ILE A 108 9.31 -1.29 -12.60
N ALA A 109 10.12 -2.33 -12.36
CA ALA A 109 9.65 -3.58 -11.77
C ALA A 109 9.06 -3.38 -10.38
N VAL A 110 9.66 -2.55 -9.53
CA VAL A 110 9.10 -2.15 -8.22
C VAL A 110 7.73 -1.48 -8.41
N THR A 111 7.62 -0.53 -9.33
CA THR A 111 6.36 0.18 -9.61
C THR A 111 5.27 -0.77 -10.11
N LEU A 112 5.59 -1.66 -11.03
CA LEU A 112 4.64 -2.66 -11.55
C LEU A 112 4.15 -3.60 -10.45
N SER A 113 5.02 -4.02 -9.52
CA SER A 113 4.60 -4.85 -8.39
C SER A 113 3.62 -4.13 -7.46
N CYS A 114 3.78 -2.82 -7.26
CA CYS A 114 2.81 -2.00 -6.54
C CYS A 114 1.43 -2.01 -7.23
N VAL A 115 1.42 -1.76 -8.54
CA VAL A 115 0.19 -1.72 -9.35
C VAL A 115 -0.51 -3.07 -9.34
N GLN A 116 0.22 -4.17 -9.53
CA GLN A 116 -0.34 -5.53 -9.54
C GLN A 116 -1.02 -5.89 -8.23
N CYS A 117 -0.36 -5.63 -7.09
CA CYS A 117 -0.92 -5.87 -5.77
C CYS A 117 -2.19 -5.04 -5.54
N HIS A 118 -2.16 -3.74 -5.84
CA HIS A 118 -3.31 -2.85 -5.66
C HIS A 118 -4.49 -3.24 -6.56
N ARG A 119 -4.24 -3.63 -7.81
CA ARG A 119 -5.29 -4.13 -8.73
C ARG A 119 -5.91 -5.43 -8.23
N HIS A 120 -5.10 -6.35 -7.68
CA HIS A 120 -5.61 -7.60 -7.11
C HIS A 120 -6.55 -7.32 -5.93
N LEU A 121 -6.14 -6.45 -5.00
CA LEU A 121 -6.96 -6.08 -3.85
C LEU A 121 -8.25 -5.36 -4.25
N ALA A 122 -8.20 -4.49 -5.26
CA ALA A 122 -9.39 -3.79 -5.76
C ALA A 122 -10.42 -4.77 -6.37
N ARG A 123 -9.98 -5.71 -7.20
CA ARG A 123 -10.84 -6.74 -7.78
C ARG A 123 -11.52 -7.61 -6.72
N ASN A 124 -10.78 -7.99 -5.68
CA ASN A 124 -11.32 -8.82 -4.61
C ASN A 124 -12.34 -8.08 -3.73
N ARG A 125 -12.30 -6.76 -3.67
CA ARG A 125 -13.34 -5.94 -3.02
C ARG A 125 -14.62 -5.94 -3.84
N LEU A 126 -14.49 -5.63 -5.15
CA LEU A 126 -15.67 -5.58 -6.06
C LEU A 126 -16.37 -6.93 -6.20
N ALA A 127 -15.67 -8.04 -6.04
CA ALA A 127 -16.26 -9.38 -6.09
C ALA A 127 -17.04 -9.77 -4.81
N ARG A 128 -16.98 -8.96 -3.75
CA ARG A 128 -17.67 -9.19 -2.47
C ARG A 128 -18.88 -8.29 -2.26
N GLU A 129 -19.07 -7.28 -3.12
CA GLU A 129 -20.24 -6.38 -3.16
C GLU A 129 -21.31 -6.93 -4.10
#